data_ad3d95e10ef1a1fc7011c1d7183ce5bf
#
_entry.id   ad3d95e10ef1a1fc7011c1d7183ce5bf
#
_cell.length_a   1.000
_cell.length_b   1.000
_cell.length_c   1.000
_cell.angle_alpha   90.00
_cell.angle_beta   90.00
_cell.angle_gamma   90.00
#
_symmetry.space_group_name_H-M   'P 1'
#
loop_
_entity.id
_entity.type
_entity.pdbx_description
1 polymer ?
#
loop_
_entity_poly.entity_id
_entity_poly.type
_entity_poly.pdbx_seq_one_letter_code
_entity_poly.pdbx_strand_id
1 'polypeptide(L)' 'AITQPEMRRVALVHSIYAFVFGIAITATSINLVMSLES' A
#
# COMPACT_ATOMS: atom_id res chain seq x y z
N ALA A 1 -12.53 -15.42 -13.36
CA ALA A 1 -11.10 -15.73 -13.26
C ALA A 1 -10.30 -14.97 -14.32
N ILE A 2 -9.14 -14.47 -13.91
CA ILE A 2 -8.25 -13.75 -14.83
C ILE A 2 -7.44 -14.78 -15.60
N THR A 3 -7.70 -14.86 -16.90
CA THR A 3 -7.04 -15.85 -17.75
C THR A 3 -5.85 -15.28 -18.49
N GLN A 4 -5.80 -13.97 -18.68
CA GLN A 4 -4.71 -13.33 -19.40
C GLN A 4 -3.58 -12.93 -18.46
N PRO A 5 -2.33 -13.29 -18.79
CA PRO A 5 -1.18 -12.98 -17.94
C PRO A 5 -1.00 -11.48 -17.70
N GLU A 6 -1.32 -10.65 -18.69
CA GLU A 6 -1.16 -9.21 -18.58
C GLU A 6 -2.08 -8.61 -17.54
N MET A 7 -3.34 -9.03 -17.54
CA MET A 7 -4.29 -8.53 -16.55
C MET A 7 -3.92 -8.99 -15.14
N ARG A 8 -3.45 -10.22 -15.03
CA ARG A 8 -3.01 -10.75 -13.75
C ARG A 8 -1.81 -9.96 -13.23
N ARG A 9 -0.89 -9.63 -14.11
CA ARG A 9 0.29 -8.85 -13.74
C ARG A 9 -0.10 -7.46 -13.24
N VAL A 10 -1.01 -6.79 -13.95
CA VAL A 10 -1.49 -5.47 -13.55
C VAL A 10 -2.19 -5.54 -12.20
N ALA A 11 -3.01 -6.56 -11.98
CA ALA A 11 -3.70 -6.73 -10.70
C ALA A 11 -2.70 -6.93 -9.55
N LEU A 12 -1.66 -7.72 -9.78
CA LEU A 12 -0.63 -7.96 -8.77
C LEU A 12 0.16 -6.69 -8.46
N VAL A 13 0.56 -5.96 -9.48
CA VAL A 13 1.30 -4.71 -9.31
C VAL A 13 0.43 -3.69 -8.58
N HIS A 14 -0.83 -3.58 -8.96
CA HIS A 14 -1.76 -2.67 -8.30
C HIS A 14 -1.92 -3.02 -6.82
N SER A 15 -2.02 -4.30 -6.51
CA SER A 15 -2.14 -4.76 -5.13
C SER A 15 -0.91 -4.40 -4.30
N ILE A 16 0.27 -4.56 -4.88
CA ILE A 16 1.52 -4.22 -4.21
C ILE A 16 1.58 -2.73 -3.92
N TYR A 17 1.22 -1.91 -4.89
CA TYR A 17 1.22 -0.47 -4.72
C TYR A 17 0.23 -0.03 -3.64
N ALA A 18 -0.96 -0.60 -3.64
CA ALA A 18 -1.96 -0.29 -2.63
C ALA A 18 -1.46 -0.68 -1.23
N PHE A 19 -0.81 -1.83 -1.13
CA PHE A 19 -0.27 -2.32 0.14
C PHE A 19 0.83 -1.39 0.66
N VAL A 20 1.76 -1.04 -0.21
CA VAL A 20 2.86 -0.14 0.15
C VAL A 20 2.33 1.23 0.55
N PHE A 21 1.35 1.74 -0.18
CA PHE A 21 0.75 3.02 0.12
C PHE A 21 0.07 2.99 1.50
N GLY A 22 -0.66 1.93 1.79
CA GLY A 22 -1.29 1.75 3.09
C GLY A 22 -0.28 1.75 4.23
N ILE A 23 0.81 1.03 4.06
CA ILE A 23 1.89 0.99 5.06
C ILE A 23 2.49 2.39 5.25
N ALA A 24 2.77 3.08 4.16
CA ALA A 24 3.38 4.41 4.23
C ALA A 24 2.49 5.41 4.96
N ILE A 25 1.20 5.40 4.65
CA ILE A 25 0.25 6.29 5.31
C ILE A 25 0.14 5.95 6.79
N THR A 26 0.06 4.68 7.14
CA THR A 26 -0.03 4.25 8.53
C THR A 26 1.21 4.66 9.31
N ALA A 27 2.39 4.43 8.75
CA ALA A 27 3.65 4.78 9.39
C ALA A 27 3.76 6.29 9.61
N THR A 28 3.34 7.08 8.63
CA THR A 28 3.37 8.53 8.73
C THR A 28 2.41 9.01 9.82
N SER A 29 1.23 8.43 9.89
CA SER A 29 0.25 8.77 10.91
C SER A 29 0.79 8.49 12.31
N ILE A 30 1.38 7.33 12.52
CA ILE A 30 1.96 6.97 13.81
C ILE A 30 3.10 7.93 14.15
N ASN A 31 3.95 8.22 13.18
CA ASN A 31 5.07 9.14 13.40
C ASN A 31 4.58 10.52 13.84
N LEU A 32 3.53 11.00 13.21
CA LEU A 32 2.95 12.30 13.55
C LEU A 32 2.39 12.29 14.98
N VAL A 33 1.65 11.25 15.33
CA VAL A 33 1.06 11.14 16.66
C VAL A 33 2.14 11.09 17.73
N MET A 34 3.18 10.30 17.51
CA MET A 34 4.29 10.22 18.46
C MET A 34 5.01 11.55 18.61
N SER A 35 5.16 12.27 17.52
CA SER A 35 5.78 13.59 17.56
C SER A 35 4.96 14.58 18.36
N LEU A 36 3.64 14.54 18.24
CA LEU A 36 2.76 15.45 18.97
C LEU A 36 2.71 15.13 20.45
N GLU A 37 2.89 13.88 20.82
CA GLU A 37 2.82 13.46 22.21
C GLU A 37 4.17 13.56 22.96
N SER A 38 5.25 13.64 22.24
CA SER A 38 6.58 13.67 22.86
C SER A 38 7.00 15.05 23.30
#